data_2615339b7c9464823ac079bf15f910f7
#
_entry.id   2615339b7c9464823ac079bf15f910f7
#
_cell.length_a   1.000
_cell.length_b   1.000
_cell.length_c   1.000
_cell.angle_alpha   90.00
_cell.angle_beta   90.00
_cell.angle_gamma   90.00
#
_symmetry.space_group_name_H-M   'P 1'
#
loop_
_entity.id
_entity.type
_entity.pdbx_description
1 polymer ?
#
loop_
_entity_poly.entity_id
_entity_poly.type
_entity_poly.pdbx_seq_one_letter_code
_entity_poly.pdbx_strand_id
1 'polypeptide(L)'
;MTALVKKKAEPGLSQEQVLIPEIGINDVLIKVDRTGVCGTDLHIYVWNEWAERTIHPPLVIGHEFVGIIERVGSNVKDFQPGDVVSGEGHVVCGRCRNCLAGRRHLCADSHGIGIARPGSFAQYLGIPVTNVWHHDPSIPRDVQAIFDPLGNAVHTALSFDVLGEDVLITGAGPIGLMA
;
A
#
# COMPACT_ATOMS: atom_id res chain seq x y z
N MET A 1 -1.55 -13.22 14.78
CA MET A 1 -2.58 -12.27 14.30
C MET A 1 -3.42 -12.89 13.20
N THR A 2 -4.68 -12.47 13.08
CA THR A 2 -5.55 -12.90 11.97
C THR A 2 -5.20 -12.12 10.69
N ALA A 3 -5.16 -12.82 9.55
CA ALA A 3 -4.92 -12.22 8.24
C ALA A 3 -5.68 -12.98 7.13
N LEU A 4 -5.96 -12.28 6.00
CA LEU A 4 -6.40 -12.91 4.75
C LEU A 4 -5.16 -13.25 3.92
N VAL A 5 -5.03 -14.54 3.62
CA VAL A 5 -3.82 -15.08 2.98
C VAL A 5 -4.17 -15.74 1.64
N LYS A 6 -3.42 -15.40 0.62
CA LYS A 6 -3.31 -16.19 -0.60
C LYS A 6 -2.42 -17.40 -0.32
N LYS A 7 -3.03 -18.51 0.10
CA LYS A 7 -2.32 -19.68 0.59
C LYS A 7 -1.74 -20.56 -0.52
N LYS A 8 -2.47 -20.63 -1.66
CA LYS A 8 -2.15 -21.47 -2.80
C LYS A 8 -2.37 -20.74 -4.12
N ALA A 9 -1.75 -21.26 -5.17
CA ALA A 9 -1.91 -20.82 -6.55
C ALA A 9 -3.25 -21.30 -7.15
N GLU A 10 -4.38 -20.87 -6.58
CA GLU A 10 -5.74 -21.24 -6.99
C GLU A 10 -6.71 -20.11 -6.59
N PRO A 11 -7.93 -20.00 -7.17
CA PRO A 11 -8.92 -19.00 -6.76
C PRO A 11 -9.25 -19.06 -5.27
N GLY A 12 -9.52 -17.89 -4.67
CA GLY A 12 -9.92 -17.72 -3.28
C GLY A 12 -8.80 -17.23 -2.36
N LEU A 13 -9.19 -16.91 -1.13
CA LEU A 13 -8.34 -16.52 0.00
C LEU A 13 -8.75 -17.33 1.22
N SER A 14 -7.83 -17.48 2.15
CA SER A 14 -8.13 -18.12 3.47
C SER A 14 -7.82 -17.15 4.60
N GLN A 15 -8.66 -17.22 5.64
CA GLN A 15 -8.36 -16.54 6.91
C GLN A 15 -7.43 -17.44 7.71
N GLU A 16 -6.26 -16.93 8.06
CA GLU A 16 -5.20 -17.69 8.74
C GLU A 16 -4.71 -16.95 9.99
N GLN A 17 -4.11 -17.72 10.90
CA GLN A 17 -3.30 -17.16 11.99
C GLN A 17 -1.84 -17.08 11.52
N VAL A 18 -1.29 -15.87 11.47
CA VAL A 18 0.09 -15.62 11.08
C VAL A 18 0.85 -14.88 12.19
N LEU A 19 2.16 -14.89 12.14
CA LEU A 19 2.98 -14.13 13.09
C LEU A 19 2.77 -12.62 12.89
N ILE A 20 2.83 -11.86 13.98
CA ILE A 20 2.91 -10.40 13.90
C ILE A 20 4.27 -10.05 13.30
N PRO A 21 4.35 -9.11 12.32
CA PRO A 21 5.61 -8.75 11.72
C PRO A 21 6.63 -8.22 12.75
N GLU A 22 7.86 -8.70 12.66
CA GLU A 22 8.99 -8.04 13.29
C GLU A 22 9.39 -6.82 12.45
N ILE A 23 9.73 -5.72 13.11
CA ILE A 23 10.13 -4.47 12.44
C ILE A 23 11.62 -4.21 12.61
N GLY A 24 12.24 -3.71 11.55
CA GLY A 24 13.61 -3.22 11.56
C GLY A 24 13.75 -1.86 12.27
N ILE A 25 14.99 -1.38 12.39
CA ILE A 25 15.29 -0.11 13.06
C ILE A 25 14.69 1.12 12.37
N ASN A 26 14.38 1.03 11.08
CA ASN A 26 13.79 2.11 10.25
C ASN A 26 12.32 1.85 9.88
N ASP A 27 11.69 0.85 10.49
CA ASP A 27 10.32 0.45 10.15
C ASP A 27 9.35 0.90 11.25
N VAL A 28 8.07 0.86 10.91
CA VAL A 28 6.97 1.01 11.86
C VAL A 28 6.07 -0.22 11.81
N LEU A 29 5.49 -0.57 12.96
CA LEU A 29 4.40 -1.54 13.07
C LEU A 29 3.09 -0.78 13.21
N ILE A 30 2.20 -0.99 12.28
CA ILE A 30 0.90 -0.33 12.21
C ILE A 30 -0.18 -1.34 12.59
N LYS A 31 -1.01 -1.01 13.57
CA LYS A 31 -2.27 -1.71 13.82
C LYS A 31 -3.29 -1.21 12.80
N VAL A 32 -3.68 -2.07 11.88
CA VAL A 32 -4.58 -1.72 10.78
C VAL A 32 -5.99 -1.51 11.33
N ASP A 33 -6.61 -0.39 10.97
CA ASP A 33 -7.99 -0.05 11.35
C ASP A 33 -8.96 -0.33 10.19
N ARG A 34 -8.63 0.15 8.97
CA ARG A 34 -9.43 -0.07 7.76
C ARG A 34 -8.54 -0.36 6.56
N THR A 35 -9.11 -1.10 5.61
CA THR A 35 -8.46 -1.39 4.31
C THR A 35 -9.40 -1.12 3.16
N GLY A 36 -8.86 -0.63 2.04
CA GLY A 36 -9.53 -0.62 0.75
C GLY A 36 -9.32 -1.96 0.03
N VAL A 37 -10.15 -2.22 -0.97
CA VAL A 37 -10.02 -3.37 -1.88
C VAL A 37 -9.73 -2.85 -3.28
N CYS A 38 -8.54 -3.13 -3.78
CA CYS A 38 -8.10 -2.77 -5.12
C CYS A 38 -8.51 -3.81 -6.17
N GLY A 39 -8.56 -3.42 -7.42
CA GLY A 39 -8.67 -4.36 -8.54
C GLY A 39 -7.57 -5.41 -8.56
N THR A 40 -6.38 -5.06 -8.09
CA THR A 40 -5.25 -5.99 -7.91
C THR A 40 -5.59 -7.14 -6.95
N ASP A 41 -6.30 -6.87 -5.86
CA ASP A 41 -6.72 -7.90 -4.91
C ASP A 41 -7.73 -8.85 -5.55
N LEU A 42 -8.60 -8.36 -6.45
CA LEU A 42 -9.52 -9.19 -7.23
C LEU A 42 -8.77 -10.09 -8.22
N HIS A 43 -7.73 -9.59 -8.89
CA HIS A 43 -6.87 -10.42 -9.75
C HIS A 43 -6.21 -11.56 -8.96
N ILE A 44 -5.72 -11.27 -7.76
CA ILE A 44 -5.14 -12.27 -6.86
C ILE A 44 -6.22 -13.27 -6.39
N TYR A 45 -7.43 -12.76 -6.05
CA TYR A 45 -8.54 -13.60 -5.60
C TYR A 45 -8.95 -14.61 -6.67
N VAL A 46 -9.18 -14.18 -7.91
CA VAL A 46 -9.62 -15.05 -9.01
C VAL A 46 -8.47 -15.87 -9.61
N TRP A 47 -7.23 -15.57 -9.25
CA TRP A 47 -6.02 -16.22 -9.72
C TRP A 47 -5.88 -16.21 -11.24
N ASN A 48 -5.94 -15.02 -11.84
CA ASN A 48 -5.77 -14.87 -13.28
C ASN A 48 -4.29 -14.96 -13.72
N GLU A 49 -4.02 -14.88 -15.01
CA GLU A 49 -2.68 -15.00 -15.59
C GLU A 49 -1.65 -14.00 -15.00
N TRP A 50 -2.08 -12.78 -14.64
CA TRP A 50 -1.20 -11.81 -14.01
C TRP A 50 -0.81 -12.27 -12.60
N ALA A 51 -1.78 -12.71 -11.81
CA ALA A 51 -1.53 -13.22 -10.46
C ALA A 51 -0.61 -14.45 -10.49
N GLU A 52 -0.84 -15.37 -11.43
CA GLU A 52 0.00 -16.57 -11.61
C GLU A 52 1.46 -16.24 -11.89
N ARG A 53 1.71 -15.17 -12.67
CA ARG A 53 3.09 -14.74 -13.00
C ARG A 53 3.77 -13.91 -11.93
N THR A 54 2.99 -13.27 -11.05
CA THR A 54 3.49 -12.21 -10.17
C THR A 54 3.49 -12.61 -8.70
N ILE A 55 2.49 -13.37 -8.25
CA ILE A 55 2.25 -13.66 -6.85
C ILE A 55 2.87 -15.01 -6.46
N HIS A 56 3.59 -15.01 -5.36
CA HIS A 56 4.21 -16.21 -4.79
C HIS A 56 3.57 -16.57 -3.44
N PRO A 57 2.56 -17.48 -3.43
CA PRO A 57 1.97 -17.95 -2.18
C PRO A 57 2.98 -18.72 -1.29
N PRO A 58 2.81 -18.66 0.07
CA PRO A 58 1.75 -17.99 0.79
C PRO A 58 2.03 -16.49 0.97
N LEU A 59 0.99 -15.64 0.83
CA LEU A 59 1.13 -14.20 0.92
C LEU A 59 -0.10 -13.57 1.60
N VAL A 60 0.11 -12.70 2.58
CA VAL A 60 -0.91 -11.76 3.07
C VAL A 60 -1.07 -10.67 2.02
N ILE A 61 -2.27 -10.46 1.49
CA ILE A 61 -2.54 -9.48 0.44
C ILE A 61 -3.03 -8.14 0.99
N GLY A 62 -3.41 -7.19 0.10
CA GLY A 62 -3.88 -5.85 0.46
C GLY A 62 -2.76 -4.82 0.55
N HIS A 63 -3.04 -3.58 0.09
CA HIS A 63 -2.06 -2.50 0.06
C HIS A 63 -2.68 -1.11 0.33
N GLU A 64 -3.99 -1.00 0.34
CA GLU A 64 -4.72 0.20 0.71
C GLU A 64 -5.12 0.10 2.18
N PHE A 65 -4.69 1.05 3.02
CA PHE A 65 -4.95 0.95 4.46
C PHE A 65 -4.86 2.29 5.17
N VAL A 66 -5.50 2.36 6.33
CA VAL A 66 -5.24 3.32 7.40
C VAL A 66 -5.12 2.57 8.71
N GLY A 67 -4.29 3.06 9.60
CA GLY A 67 -4.09 2.43 10.91
C GLY A 67 -3.46 3.38 11.92
N ILE A 68 -3.11 2.81 13.05
CA ILE A 68 -2.47 3.51 14.16
C ILE A 68 -1.10 2.86 14.39
N ILE A 69 -0.06 3.67 14.52
CA ILE A 69 1.27 3.18 14.86
C ILE A 69 1.24 2.51 16.24
N GLU A 70 1.61 1.26 16.29
CA GLU A 70 1.74 0.46 17.52
C GLU A 70 3.18 0.54 18.08
N ARG A 71 4.17 0.45 17.19
CA ARG A 71 5.59 0.52 17.55
C ARG A 71 6.39 1.14 16.42
N VAL A 72 7.53 1.77 16.78
CA VAL A 72 8.50 2.35 15.85
C VAL A 72 9.87 1.73 16.06
N GLY A 73 10.65 1.62 14.99
CA GLY A 73 12.05 1.23 15.04
C GLY A 73 12.93 2.33 15.68
N SER A 74 14.09 1.96 16.19
CA SER A 74 14.96 2.86 16.98
C SER A 74 15.46 4.10 16.23
N ASN A 75 15.50 4.05 14.90
CA ASN A 75 15.91 5.19 14.05
C ASN A 75 14.76 6.09 13.62
N VAL A 76 13.50 5.70 13.87
CA VAL A 76 12.33 6.50 13.52
C VAL A 76 12.20 7.66 14.50
N LYS A 77 12.12 8.90 13.97
CA LYS A 77 12.08 10.14 14.78
C LYS A 77 10.83 10.96 14.55
N ASP A 78 10.24 10.84 13.37
CA ASP A 78 9.13 11.69 12.92
C ASP A 78 7.75 11.07 13.20
N PHE A 79 7.72 9.87 13.77
CA PHE A 79 6.50 9.12 14.12
C PHE A 79 6.60 8.52 15.50
N GLN A 80 5.44 8.35 16.15
CA GLN A 80 5.34 7.75 17.48
C GLN A 80 4.09 6.83 17.60
N PRO A 81 4.09 5.91 18.57
CA PRO A 81 2.89 5.14 18.88
C PRO A 81 1.68 6.04 19.14
N GLY A 82 0.55 5.68 18.53
CA GLY A 82 -0.70 6.46 18.57
C GLY A 82 -0.95 7.33 17.35
N ASP A 83 0.07 7.61 16.53
CA ASP A 83 -0.11 8.37 15.29
C ASP A 83 -1.00 7.63 14.30
N VAL A 84 -1.86 8.40 13.64
CA VAL A 84 -2.75 7.90 12.59
C VAL A 84 -2.09 8.05 11.25
N VAL A 85 -1.96 6.94 10.55
CA VAL A 85 -1.16 6.86 9.32
C VAL A 85 -1.81 5.99 8.25
N SER A 86 -1.49 6.29 7.01
CA SER A 86 -1.54 5.36 5.88
C SER A 86 -0.17 5.30 5.22
N GLY A 87 -0.07 4.67 4.07
CA GLY A 87 1.24 4.56 3.42
C GLY A 87 1.16 4.32 1.92
N GLU A 88 2.30 4.51 1.29
CA GLU A 88 2.57 4.17 -0.10
C GLU A 88 2.88 2.67 -0.22
N GLY A 89 2.13 1.98 -1.09
CA GLY A 89 2.24 0.54 -1.28
C GLY A 89 3.55 0.06 -1.93
N HIS A 90 4.34 0.94 -2.56
CA HIS A 90 5.57 0.58 -3.26
C HIS A 90 6.81 0.86 -2.41
N VAL A 91 7.39 -0.17 -1.83
CA VAL A 91 8.66 -0.08 -1.10
C VAL A 91 9.81 -0.10 -2.11
N VAL A 92 10.53 1.01 -2.19
CA VAL A 92 11.61 1.22 -3.16
C VAL A 92 12.99 1.02 -2.55
N CYS A 93 14.00 0.73 -3.38
CA CYS A 93 15.36 0.48 -2.90
C CYS A 93 16.09 1.74 -2.34
N GLY A 94 15.60 2.94 -2.64
CA GLY A 94 16.17 4.22 -2.19
C GLY A 94 17.52 4.62 -2.79
N ARG A 95 18.21 3.75 -3.53
CA ARG A 95 19.61 3.90 -3.97
C ARG A 95 19.85 3.80 -5.48
N CYS A 96 18.89 3.35 -6.26
CA CYS A 96 19.06 3.31 -7.71
C CYS A 96 19.01 4.72 -8.32
N ARG A 97 19.45 4.85 -9.56
CA ARG A 97 19.46 6.13 -10.31
C ARG A 97 18.14 6.89 -10.20
N ASN A 98 17.03 6.17 -10.38
CA ASN A 98 15.69 6.77 -10.33
C ASN A 98 15.34 7.28 -8.92
N CYS A 99 15.61 6.48 -7.89
CA CYS A 99 15.37 6.89 -6.50
C CYS A 99 16.19 8.13 -6.12
N LEU A 100 17.49 8.16 -6.47
CA LEU A 100 18.38 9.29 -6.21
C LEU A 100 18.01 10.55 -7.01
N ALA A 101 17.35 10.40 -8.15
CA ALA A 101 16.81 11.49 -8.96
C ALA A 101 15.40 11.96 -8.51
N GLY A 102 14.89 11.50 -7.37
CA GLY A 102 13.54 11.82 -6.89
C GLY A 102 12.39 11.11 -7.63
N ARG A 103 12.73 10.22 -8.57
CA ARG A 103 11.76 9.45 -9.37
C ARG A 103 11.52 8.06 -8.76
N ARG A 104 11.08 8.01 -7.51
CA ARG A 104 10.92 6.76 -6.74
C ARG A 104 9.91 5.81 -7.38
N HIS A 105 8.86 6.32 -8.01
CA HIS A 105 7.86 5.55 -8.77
C HIS A 105 8.46 4.77 -9.97
N LEU A 106 9.67 5.13 -10.43
CA LEU A 106 10.43 4.42 -11.47
C LEU A 106 11.54 3.54 -10.89
N CYS A 107 11.47 3.16 -9.63
CA CYS A 107 12.46 2.29 -9.02
C CYS A 107 12.50 0.93 -9.73
N ALA A 108 13.70 0.50 -10.15
CA ALA A 108 13.87 -0.81 -10.80
C ALA A 108 13.76 -2.00 -9.84
N ASP A 109 13.85 -1.74 -8.53
CA ASP A 109 13.78 -2.74 -7.46
C ASP A 109 12.68 -2.30 -6.47
N SER A 110 11.45 -2.25 -6.97
CA SER A 110 10.26 -1.91 -6.18
C SER A 110 9.53 -3.17 -5.73
N HIS A 111 9.19 -3.24 -4.45
CA HIS A 111 8.49 -4.37 -3.85
C HIS A 111 7.12 -3.90 -3.32
N GLY A 112 6.05 -4.30 -4.02
CA GLY A 112 4.68 -3.95 -3.64
C GLY A 112 4.24 -4.68 -2.36
N ILE A 113 3.64 -3.93 -1.44
CA ILE A 113 2.95 -4.46 -0.26
C ILE A 113 1.73 -5.27 -0.75
N GLY A 114 1.51 -6.46 -0.20
CA GLY A 114 0.44 -7.35 -0.65
C GLY A 114 0.69 -8.03 -1.99
N ILE A 115 1.88 -7.84 -2.61
CA ILE A 115 2.29 -8.40 -3.90
C ILE A 115 3.61 -9.17 -3.77
N ALA A 116 4.68 -8.48 -3.36
CA ALA A 116 6.02 -9.05 -3.15
C ALA A 116 6.43 -9.05 -1.67
N ARG A 117 5.62 -8.44 -0.80
CA ARG A 117 5.77 -8.36 0.65
C ARG A 117 4.42 -8.58 1.30
N PRO A 118 4.36 -9.02 2.58
CA PRO A 118 3.11 -9.13 3.32
C PRO A 118 2.32 -7.81 3.31
N GLY A 119 1.01 -7.92 3.11
CA GLY A 119 0.09 -6.81 2.91
C GLY A 119 -0.74 -6.44 4.12
N SER A 120 -1.73 -5.56 3.87
CA SER A 120 -2.54 -4.90 4.87
C SER A 120 -3.83 -5.64 5.26
N PHE A 121 -4.20 -6.73 4.57
CA PHE A 121 -5.37 -7.52 4.98
C PHE A 121 -5.05 -8.40 6.20
N ALA A 122 -4.54 -7.76 7.24
CA ALA A 122 -4.12 -8.33 8.51
C ALA A 122 -4.34 -7.33 9.65
N GLN A 123 -4.29 -7.80 10.89
CA GLN A 123 -4.42 -6.92 12.05
C GLN A 123 -3.22 -5.98 12.23
N TYR A 124 -2.04 -6.37 11.73
CA TYR A 124 -0.82 -5.56 11.80
C TYR A 124 -0.05 -5.60 10.49
N LEU A 125 0.57 -4.47 10.15
CA LEU A 125 1.42 -4.28 8.99
C LEU A 125 2.77 -3.68 9.42
N GLY A 126 3.88 -4.30 8.99
CA GLY A 126 5.23 -3.75 9.17
C GLY A 126 5.75 -3.16 7.86
N ILE A 127 6.10 -1.86 7.84
CA ILE A 127 6.62 -1.18 6.65
C ILE A 127 7.72 -0.17 7.00
N PRO A 128 8.61 0.17 6.02
CA PRO A 128 9.58 1.23 6.20
C PRO A 128 8.91 2.58 6.47
N VAL A 129 9.45 3.34 7.40
CA VAL A 129 8.93 4.68 7.76
C VAL A 129 8.87 5.63 6.57
N THR A 130 9.74 5.45 5.57
CA THR A 130 9.75 6.26 4.33
C THR A 130 8.53 6.06 3.44
N ASN A 131 7.71 5.06 3.75
CA ASN A 131 6.45 4.77 3.06
C ASN A 131 5.22 5.20 3.86
N VAL A 132 5.39 5.94 4.96
CA VAL A 132 4.29 6.27 5.89
C VAL A 132 3.96 7.75 5.85
N TRP A 133 2.68 8.08 5.93
CA TRP A 133 2.14 9.44 5.91
C TRP A 133 1.26 9.68 7.11
N HIS A 134 1.44 10.85 7.76
CA HIS A 134 0.48 11.35 8.75
C HIS A 134 -0.83 11.78 8.08
N HIS A 135 -1.90 11.65 8.80
CA HIS A 135 -3.20 12.16 8.38
C HIS A 135 -3.69 13.31 9.24
N ASP A 136 -4.42 14.24 8.61
CA ASP A 136 -5.20 15.23 9.33
C ASP A 136 -6.33 14.51 10.08
N PRO A 137 -6.47 14.71 11.39
CA PRO A 137 -7.51 14.06 12.20
C PRO A 137 -8.95 14.36 11.78
N SER A 138 -9.18 15.46 11.03
CA SER A 138 -10.49 15.84 10.51
C SER A 138 -10.97 14.97 9.34
N ILE A 139 -10.07 14.24 8.68
CA ILE A 139 -10.40 13.38 7.54
C ILE A 139 -11.00 12.06 8.08
N PRO A 140 -12.17 11.62 7.60
CA PRO A 140 -12.74 10.34 8.01
C PRO A 140 -11.84 9.15 7.67
N ARG A 141 -11.78 8.14 8.55
CA ARG A 141 -10.94 6.95 8.39
C ARG A 141 -11.19 6.20 7.07
N ASP A 142 -12.45 6.13 6.64
CA ASP A 142 -12.81 5.46 5.38
C ASP A 142 -12.17 6.17 4.18
N VAL A 143 -12.04 7.51 4.23
CA VAL A 143 -11.35 8.31 3.21
C VAL A 143 -9.84 8.12 3.31
N GLN A 144 -9.28 8.12 4.53
CA GLN A 144 -7.85 7.89 4.74
C GLN A 144 -7.39 6.53 4.20
N ALA A 145 -8.26 5.51 4.26
CA ALA A 145 -7.95 4.15 3.81
C ALA A 145 -7.68 4.04 2.30
N ILE A 146 -8.20 4.98 1.50
CA ILE A 146 -8.09 5.00 0.04
C ILE A 146 -7.11 6.07 -0.48
N PHE A 147 -6.16 6.52 0.33
CA PHE A 147 -5.17 7.51 -0.09
C PHE A 147 -4.13 6.95 -1.06
N ASP A 148 -3.88 5.64 -1.05
CA ASP A 148 -3.05 5.00 -2.08
C ASP A 148 -3.63 5.19 -3.49
N PRO A 149 -4.88 4.78 -3.81
CA PRO A 149 -5.49 5.05 -5.11
C PRO A 149 -5.68 6.55 -5.40
N LEU A 150 -5.96 7.39 -4.39
CA LEU A 150 -6.00 8.85 -4.56
C LEU A 150 -4.64 9.39 -5.01
N GLY A 151 -3.55 8.93 -4.39
CA GLY A 151 -2.19 9.30 -4.77
C GLY A 151 -1.87 8.94 -6.22
N ASN A 152 -2.30 7.76 -6.67
CA ASN A 152 -2.16 7.33 -8.06
C ASN A 152 -2.95 8.23 -9.04
N ALA A 153 -4.18 8.60 -8.70
CA ALA A 153 -5.01 9.49 -9.49
C ALA A 153 -4.38 10.89 -9.60
N VAL A 154 -4.01 11.50 -8.48
CA VAL A 154 -3.35 12.81 -8.42
C VAL A 154 -2.02 12.81 -9.16
N HIS A 155 -1.18 11.78 -8.97
CA HIS A 155 0.09 11.66 -9.70
C HIS A 155 -0.12 11.60 -11.21
N THR A 156 -1.12 10.85 -11.67
CA THR A 156 -1.46 10.74 -13.09
C THR A 156 -1.95 12.06 -13.65
N ALA A 157 -2.91 12.71 -12.98
CA ALA A 157 -3.50 13.98 -13.41
C ALA A 157 -2.44 15.11 -13.48
N LEU A 158 -1.49 15.15 -12.52
CA LEU A 158 -0.46 16.17 -12.43
C LEU A 158 0.85 15.81 -13.14
N SER A 159 0.91 14.67 -13.85
CA SER A 159 2.12 14.28 -14.61
C SER A 159 2.34 15.13 -15.86
N PHE A 160 1.32 15.84 -16.30
CA PHE A 160 1.35 16.79 -17.43
C PHE A 160 0.77 18.14 -17.00
N ASP A 161 1.14 19.20 -17.73
CA ASP A 161 0.50 20.49 -17.53
C ASP A 161 -0.89 20.46 -18.16
N VAL A 162 -1.92 20.49 -17.32
CA VAL A 162 -3.33 20.43 -17.74
C VAL A 162 -4.04 21.80 -17.60
N LEU A 163 -3.31 22.84 -17.19
CA LEU A 163 -3.91 24.15 -16.99
C LEU A 163 -4.29 24.79 -18.33
N GLY A 164 -5.59 24.99 -18.54
CA GLY A 164 -6.14 25.55 -19.77
C GLY A 164 -6.30 24.54 -20.93
N GLU A 165 -6.07 23.25 -20.67
CA GLU A 165 -6.20 22.19 -21.66
C GLU A 165 -7.55 21.45 -21.54
N ASP A 166 -8.01 20.87 -22.64
CA ASP A 166 -9.12 19.94 -22.64
C ASP A 166 -8.65 18.55 -22.20
N VAL A 167 -9.22 18.03 -21.10
CA VAL A 167 -8.80 16.75 -20.52
C VAL A 167 -9.90 15.69 -20.73
N LEU A 168 -9.53 14.55 -21.30
CA LEU A 168 -10.39 13.37 -21.40
C LEU A 168 -9.99 12.31 -20.38
N ILE A 169 -10.91 11.98 -19.47
CA ILE A 169 -10.75 10.87 -18.53
C ILE A 169 -11.57 9.68 -19.05
N THR A 170 -10.90 8.56 -19.35
CA THR A 170 -11.54 7.32 -19.79
C THR A 170 -11.74 6.38 -18.63
N GLY A 171 -13.00 6.05 -18.33
CA GLY A 171 -13.41 5.17 -17.24
C GLY A 171 -13.83 5.94 -15.98
N ALA A 172 -15.03 5.61 -15.47
CA ALA A 172 -15.64 6.18 -14.27
C ALA A 172 -15.47 5.23 -13.05
N GLY A 173 -14.35 4.50 -12.98
CA GLY A 173 -13.96 3.74 -11.81
C GLY A 173 -13.33 4.64 -10.72
N PRO A 174 -12.96 4.09 -9.56
CA PRO A 174 -12.43 4.87 -8.44
C PRO A 174 -11.29 5.83 -8.85
N ILE A 175 -10.32 5.36 -9.61
CA ILE A 175 -9.18 6.20 -10.07
C ILE A 175 -9.67 7.34 -10.97
N GLY A 176 -10.53 7.06 -11.96
CA GLY A 176 -11.04 8.09 -12.87
C GLY A 176 -11.95 9.11 -12.19
N LEU A 177 -12.62 8.74 -11.09
CA LEU A 177 -13.43 9.67 -10.29
C LEU A 177 -12.57 10.55 -9.37
N MET A 178 -11.36 10.11 -9.01
CA MET A 178 -10.41 10.86 -8.16
C MET A 178 -9.48 11.77 -8.98
N ALA A 179 -9.30 11.47 -10.27
CA ALA A 179 -8.48 12.27 -11.18
C ALA A 179 -9.24 13.49 -11.71
#